data_0ff51e5f697570f669d4a5d1b9043b55
#
_entry.id   0ff51e5f697570f669d4a5d1b9043b55
#
_cell.length_a   1.000
_cell.length_b   1.000
_cell.length_c   1.000
_cell.angle_alpha   90.00
_cell.angle_beta   90.00
_cell.angle_gamma   90.00
#
_symmetry.space_group_name_H-M   'P 1'
#
loop_
_entity.id
_entity.type
_entity.pdbx_description
1 polymer ?
#
loop_
_entity_poly.entity_id
_entity_poly.type
_entity_poly.pdbx_seq_one_letter_code
_entity_poly.pdbx_strand_id
1 'polypeptide(L)'
;MELLLLLGVPACGAVLLGLFGGRARAPEFNVVFSLGTFLAACALTARVIAAGNLLLGREQFFIDSFNVFLVALTAFIGLTTSLFSRPYMRVEMQHGRITQGRLRLYHAMYQLFTLTMLVALTTNNMGLLWVAMEAATLSTVLLVTLYRTAASLEAGWKYFILCGVGISQALFGTILLYFAAEKVLGAEGVTALLWTHLDAVKSQLEPAVLSLAFVFLLVGYGTKVGLAPLHNWLPDAHAEGPTPISAVLSGLLLNVAIYAVVRCKVLVEGSLQSPLPSRMLMGFGLLSVVLAAFFLWRQKDIKRLFAYSSIEHMGIITFAFGMGGPVANFAALLHMTVHSLTKSAIFFTVGHAAQKAGSQLMSDIRGLITLSPAIGWGLMMGSLAILGMPPFGVFASEFLIITTAMRQQPWATPILLIALGVAFAAIFGRVQPMVFGDTTAKRLSHPPALLPVFAHLTIVLMLGLYIPPYLADWYRAAARLIGGF
;
A
#
# COMPACT_ATOMS: atom_id res chain seq x y z
N MET A 1 10.57 20.07 14.35
CA MET A 1 11.28 20.38 13.08
C MET A 1 11.06 19.25 12.07
N GLU A 2 11.32 18.00 12.42
CA GLU A 2 11.30 16.84 11.53
C GLU A 2 9.93 16.62 10.86
N LEU A 3 8.81 16.74 11.62
CA LEU A 3 7.47 16.65 11.09
C LEU A 3 7.16 17.76 10.07
N LEU A 4 7.60 19.00 10.34
CA LEU A 4 7.42 20.11 9.41
C LEU A 4 8.18 19.87 8.10
N LEU A 5 9.38 19.30 8.17
CA LEU A 5 10.13 18.92 6.96
C LEU A 5 9.47 17.76 6.24
N LEU A 6 9.01 16.72 6.98
CA LEU A 6 8.34 15.56 6.43
C LEU A 6 7.11 15.92 5.57
N LEU A 7 6.30 16.87 6.05
CA LEU A 7 5.10 17.33 5.35
C LEU A 7 5.37 18.51 4.41
N GLY A 8 6.26 19.42 4.80
CA GLY A 8 6.57 20.62 4.03
C GLY A 8 7.31 20.35 2.73
N VAL A 9 8.24 19.39 2.72
CA VAL A 9 9.01 19.08 1.51
C VAL A 9 8.13 18.58 0.38
N PRO A 10 7.25 17.55 0.54
CA PRO A 10 6.36 17.12 -0.54
C PRO A 10 5.29 18.18 -0.86
N ALA A 11 4.83 18.99 0.10
CA ALA A 11 3.92 20.10 -0.15
C ALA A 11 4.55 21.15 -1.08
N CYS A 12 5.78 21.61 -0.77
CA CYS A 12 6.55 22.49 -1.64
C CYS A 12 6.81 21.84 -3.00
N GLY A 13 7.14 20.54 -3.02
CA GLY A 13 7.33 19.77 -4.24
C GLY A 13 6.08 19.76 -5.13
N ALA A 14 4.90 19.54 -4.56
CA ALA A 14 3.63 19.57 -5.29
C ALA A 14 3.37 20.93 -5.95
N VAL A 15 3.57 22.02 -5.21
CA VAL A 15 3.39 23.39 -5.71
C VAL A 15 4.42 23.73 -6.80
N LEU A 16 5.70 23.55 -6.52
CA LEU A 16 6.79 23.92 -7.44
C LEU A 16 6.76 23.08 -8.72
N LEU A 17 6.50 21.78 -8.62
CA LEU A 17 6.35 20.92 -9.79
C LEU A 17 5.01 21.16 -10.50
N GLY A 18 3.98 21.62 -9.81
CA GLY A 18 2.74 22.11 -10.42
C GLY A 18 2.94 23.34 -11.30
N LEU A 19 3.88 24.20 -10.93
CA LEU A 19 4.23 25.40 -11.73
C LEU A 19 5.25 25.09 -12.84
N PHE A 20 6.29 24.31 -12.53
CA PHE A 20 7.47 24.16 -13.39
C PHE A 20 7.72 22.72 -13.87
N GLY A 21 6.88 21.75 -13.50
CA GLY A 21 7.10 20.30 -13.72
C GLY A 21 7.02 19.82 -15.18
N GLY A 22 6.73 20.70 -16.14
CA GLY A 22 6.85 20.39 -17.56
C GLY A 22 8.26 20.54 -18.14
N ARG A 23 9.22 21.07 -17.37
CA ARG A 23 10.59 21.30 -17.82
C ARG A 23 11.39 19.99 -17.86
N ALA A 24 12.46 19.95 -18.68
CA ALA A 24 13.30 18.77 -18.89
C ALA A 24 13.94 18.22 -17.59
N ARG A 25 14.19 19.09 -16.62
CA ARG A 25 14.78 18.72 -15.30
C ARG A 25 13.74 18.43 -14.20
N ALA A 26 12.45 18.47 -14.51
CA ALA A 26 11.40 18.21 -13.52
C ALA A 26 11.50 16.82 -12.86
N PRO A 27 11.86 15.72 -13.59
CA PRO A 27 12.04 14.41 -12.97
C PRO A 27 13.16 14.40 -11.91
N GLU A 28 14.24 15.17 -12.10
CA GLU A 28 15.32 15.32 -11.13
C GLU A 28 14.85 16.05 -9.87
N PHE A 29 14.11 17.13 -10.01
CA PHE A 29 13.53 17.83 -8.86
C PHE A 29 12.53 16.94 -8.10
N ASN A 30 11.74 16.12 -8.80
CA ASN A 30 10.88 15.15 -8.15
C ASN A 30 11.67 14.16 -7.26
N VAL A 31 12.81 13.67 -7.73
CA VAL A 31 13.73 12.82 -6.95
C VAL A 31 14.29 13.58 -5.76
N VAL A 32 14.70 14.86 -5.93
CA VAL A 32 15.24 15.67 -4.82
C VAL A 32 14.21 15.89 -3.72
N PHE A 33 12.95 16.20 -4.06
CA PHE A 33 11.88 16.32 -3.06
C PHE A 33 11.60 14.98 -2.37
N SER A 34 11.56 13.88 -3.11
CA SER A 34 11.37 12.55 -2.53
C SER A 34 12.54 12.14 -1.62
N LEU A 35 13.78 12.50 -1.96
CA LEU A 35 14.96 12.31 -1.10
C LEU A 35 14.87 13.15 0.18
N GLY A 36 14.50 14.41 0.05
CA GLY A 36 14.31 15.29 1.22
C GLY A 36 13.22 14.75 2.17
N THR A 37 12.13 14.25 1.61
CA THR A 37 11.05 13.58 2.37
C THR A 37 11.56 12.32 3.08
N PHE A 38 12.36 11.50 2.41
CA PHE A 38 12.94 10.29 2.99
C PHE A 38 13.92 10.61 4.14
N LEU A 39 14.78 11.60 3.96
CA LEU A 39 15.69 12.03 5.03
C LEU A 39 14.94 12.59 6.24
N ALA A 40 13.86 13.35 6.02
CA ALA A 40 12.99 13.82 7.10
C ALA A 40 12.28 12.66 7.81
N ALA A 41 11.83 11.64 7.07
CA ALA A 41 11.24 10.41 7.63
C ALA A 41 12.26 9.64 8.48
N CYS A 42 13.51 9.50 8.03
CA CYS A 42 14.59 8.88 8.81
C CYS A 42 14.86 9.65 10.11
N ALA A 43 14.93 10.98 10.05
CA ALA A 43 15.16 11.81 11.23
C ALA A 43 14.00 11.69 12.25
N LEU A 44 12.73 11.71 11.76
CA LEU A 44 11.57 11.52 12.62
C LEU A 44 11.56 10.11 13.25
N THR A 45 11.89 9.08 12.47
CA THR A 45 12.00 7.70 12.95
C THR A 45 13.05 7.57 14.06
N ALA A 46 14.24 8.12 13.84
CA ALA A 46 15.31 8.10 14.85
C ALA A 46 14.87 8.80 16.13
N ARG A 47 14.14 9.91 16.03
CA ARG A 47 13.60 10.62 17.19
C ARG A 47 12.56 9.80 17.96
N VAL A 48 11.64 9.11 17.26
CA VAL A 48 10.63 8.25 17.92
C VAL A 48 11.29 7.05 18.60
N ILE A 49 12.31 6.45 17.99
CA ILE A 49 13.06 5.34 18.61
C ILE A 49 13.76 5.81 19.88
N ALA A 50 14.31 7.03 19.90
CA ALA A 50 15.04 7.56 21.04
C ALA A 50 14.14 8.12 22.16
N ALA A 51 13.04 8.78 21.80
CA ALA A 51 12.20 9.54 22.74
C ALA A 51 10.84 8.88 23.05
N GLY A 52 10.48 7.80 22.32
CA GLY A 52 9.13 7.20 22.39
C GLY A 52 8.09 7.96 21.59
N ASN A 53 6.82 7.79 21.98
CA ASN A 53 5.70 8.43 21.28
C ASN A 53 5.74 9.96 21.37
N LEU A 54 5.36 10.62 20.28
CA LEU A 54 5.38 12.07 20.17
C LEU A 54 3.97 12.61 19.92
N LEU A 55 3.54 13.59 20.72
CA LEU A 55 2.37 14.42 20.47
C LEU A 55 2.84 15.81 20.04
N LEU A 56 2.42 16.28 18.87
CA LEU A 56 2.91 17.50 18.24
C LEU A 56 1.75 18.36 17.72
N GLY A 57 2.00 19.66 17.49
CA GLY A 57 1.04 20.56 16.84
C GLY A 57 -0.28 20.70 17.60
N ARG A 58 -0.24 20.99 18.90
CA ARG A 58 -1.44 21.03 19.78
C ARG A 58 -2.23 19.71 19.71
N GLU A 59 -1.51 18.59 19.78
CA GLU A 59 -2.07 17.21 19.75
C GLU A 59 -2.69 16.77 18.40
N GLN A 60 -2.61 17.60 17.35
CA GLN A 60 -3.14 17.22 16.04
C GLN A 60 -2.33 16.12 15.34
N PHE A 61 -1.09 15.90 15.76
CA PHE A 61 -0.21 14.87 15.23
C PHE A 61 0.26 13.95 16.35
N PHE A 62 0.12 12.66 16.13
CA PHE A 62 0.54 11.59 17.02
C PHE A 62 1.46 10.63 16.28
N ILE A 63 2.69 10.46 16.77
CA ILE A 63 3.70 9.62 16.16
C ILE A 63 4.10 8.55 17.17
N ASP A 64 3.88 7.29 16.81
CA ASP A 64 4.21 6.12 17.62
C ASP A 64 5.00 5.07 16.79
N SER A 65 5.33 3.93 17.38
CA SER A 65 6.08 2.88 16.69
C SER A 65 5.29 2.23 15.54
N PHE A 66 3.97 2.31 15.54
CA PHE A 66 3.16 1.74 14.45
C PHE A 66 3.13 2.65 13.23
N ASN A 67 2.83 3.93 13.39
CA ASN A 67 2.76 4.82 12.22
C ASN A 67 4.13 5.26 11.69
N VAL A 68 5.13 5.48 12.55
CA VAL A 68 6.46 5.89 12.08
C VAL A 68 7.14 4.82 11.22
N PHE A 69 6.85 3.54 11.49
CA PHE A 69 7.25 2.44 10.63
C PHE A 69 6.72 2.62 9.21
N LEU A 70 5.43 2.93 9.08
CA LEU A 70 4.79 3.17 7.79
C LEU A 70 5.24 4.47 7.13
N VAL A 71 5.55 5.49 7.91
CA VAL A 71 6.14 6.75 7.42
C VAL A 71 7.49 6.48 6.75
N ALA A 72 8.38 5.70 7.42
CA ALA A 72 9.67 5.32 6.86
C ALA A 72 9.53 4.51 5.57
N LEU A 73 8.64 3.51 5.56
CA LEU A 73 8.36 2.66 4.40
C LEU A 73 7.77 3.48 3.24
N THR A 74 6.82 4.38 3.53
CA THR A 74 6.19 5.27 2.54
C THR A 74 7.23 6.18 1.88
N ALA A 75 8.08 6.81 2.66
CA ALA A 75 9.10 7.72 2.15
C ALA A 75 10.17 6.97 1.33
N PHE A 76 10.58 5.76 1.76
CA PHE A 76 11.53 4.92 1.04
C PHE A 76 10.99 4.48 -0.33
N ILE A 77 9.79 3.92 -0.37
CA ILE A 77 9.15 3.49 -1.63
C ILE A 77 8.84 4.71 -2.52
N GLY A 78 8.44 5.83 -1.93
CA GLY A 78 8.26 7.07 -2.66
C GLY A 78 9.55 7.54 -3.35
N LEU A 79 10.69 7.47 -2.67
CA LEU A 79 11.99 7.79 -3.24
C LEU A 79 12.38 6.82 -4.37
N THR A 80 12.31 5.51 -4.13
CA THR A 80 12.70 4.50 -5.12
C THR A 80 11.78 4.52 -6.35
N THR A 81 10.49 4.79 -6.15
CA THR A 81 9.55 5.00 -7.27
C THR A 81 9.88 6.27 -8.05
N SER A 82 10.27 7.37 -7.40
CA SER A 82 10.66 8.59 -8.10
C SER A 82 11.93 8.38 -8.94
N LEU A 83 12.90 7.59 -8.45
CA LEU A 83 14.08 7.17 -9.20
C LEU A 83 13.72 6.33 -10.43
N PHE A 84 12.84 5.35 -10.26
CA PHE A 84 12.34 4.52 -11.36
C PHE A 84 11.53 5.34 -12.37
N SER A 85 10.69 6.25 -11.91
CA SER A 85 9.80 7.04 -12.76
C SER A 85 10.55 8.00 -13.68
N ARG A 86 11.74 8.44 -13.30
CA ARG A 86 12.57 9.38 -14.08
C ARG A 86 12.86 8.88 -15.51
N PRO A 87 13.49 7.73 -15.74
CA PRO A 87 13.69 7.19 -17.08
C PRO A 87 12.37 6.73 -17.71
N TYR A 88 11.46 6.13 -16.94
CA TYR A 88 10.19 5.62 -17.44
C TYR A 88 9.35 6.73 -18.10
N MET A 89 9.13 7.84 -17.42
CA MET A 89 8.31 8.94 -17.94
C MET A 89 8.98 9.66 -19.13
N ARG A 90 10.30 9.65 -19.22
CA ARG A 90 11.02 10.16 -20.41
C ARG A 90 10.73 9.33 -21.65
N VAL A 91 10.71 8.01 -21.52
CA VAL A 91 10.34 7.11 -22.64
C VAL A 91 8.88 7.29 -23.04
N GLU A 92 7.97 7.47 -22.08
CA GLU A 92 6.56 7.77 -22.36
C GLU A 92 6.39 9.10 -23.14
N MET A 93 7.17 10.12 -22.80
CA MET A 93 7.24 11.38 -23.55
C MET A 93 7.80 11.20 -24.96
N GLN A 94 8.89 10.45 -25.11
CA GLN A 94 9.52 10.18 -26.42
C GLN A 94 8.60 9.41 -27.35
N HIS A 95 7.78 8.50 -26.82
CA HIS A 95 6.76 7.77 -27.58
C HIS A 95 5.49 8.59 -27.83
N GLY A 96 5.42 9.86 -27.38
CA GLY A 96 4.25 10.72 -27.57
C GLY A 96 3.01 10.32 -26.77
N ARG A 97 3.14 9.39 -25.81
CA ARG A 97 2.01 8.94 -24.97
C ARG A 97 1.55 9.99 -23.98
N ILE A 98 2.44 10.88 -23.58
CA ILE A 98 2.14 12.00 -22.67
C ILE A 98 2.70 13.33 -23.21
N THR A 99 2.03 14.43 -22.86
CA THR A 99 2.47 15.78 -23.17
C THR A 99 3.24 16.41 -22.01
N GLN A 100 3.94 17.54 -22.24
CA GLN A 100 4.61 18.30 -21.17
C GLN A 100 3.63 18.73 -20.06
N GLY A 101 2.40 19.13 -20.42
CA GLY A 101 1.37 19.48 -19.45
C GLY A 101 0.95 18.29 -18.57
N ARG A 102 0.86 17.07 -19.14
CA ARG A 102 0.57 15.85 -18.40
C ARG A 102 1.76 15.42 -17.54
N LEU A 103 3.00 15.62 -18.00
CA LEU A 103 4.19 15.36 -17.19
C LEU A 103 4.24 16.29 -15.97
N ARG A 104 3.88 17.56 -16.13
CA ARG A 104 3.72 18.52 -15.03
C ARG A 104 2.67 18.05 -14.02
N LEU A 105 1.49 17.64 -14.50
CA LEU A 105 0.43 17.07 -13.66
C LEU A 105 0.92 15.84 -12.90
N TYR A 106 1.65 14.93 -13.59
CA TYR A 106 2.21 13.74 -12.98
C TYR A 106 3.09 14.06 -11.76
N HIS A 107 4.07 14.96 -11.93
CA HIS A 107 5.00 15.28 -10.84
C HIS A 107 4.32 16.01 -9.68
N ALA A 108 3.40 16.93 -9.96
CA ALA A 108 2.64 17.64 -8.93
C ALA A 108 1.76 16.69 -8.11
N MET A 109 0.99 15.84 -8.80
CA MET A 109 0.08 14.88 -8.14
C MET A 109 0.85 13.78 -7.41
N TYR A 110 2.02 13.39 -7.89
CA TYR A 110 2.88 12.43 -7.20
C TYR A 110 3.33 12.94 -5.83
N GLN A 111 3.79 14.18 -5.76
CA GLN A 111 4.19 14.80 -4.48
C GLN A 111 2.98 15.08 -3.58
N LEU A 112 1.85 15.50 -4.15
CA LEU A 112 0.60 15.68 -3.42
C LEU A 112 0.12 14.35 -2.82
N PHE A 113 0.14 13.27 -3.59
CA PHE A 113 -0.18 11.93 -3.10
C PHE A 113 0.74 11.51 -1.95
N THR A 114 2.05 11.73 -2.08
CA THR A 114 3.01 11.45 -1.01
C THR A 114 2.67 12.24 0.26
N LEU A 115 2.36 13.53 0.11
CA LEU A 115 1.93 14.38 1.23
C LEU A 115 0.68 13.83 1.92
N THR A 116 -0.35 13.47 1.16
CA THR A 116 -1.62 12.99 1.72
C THR A 116 -1.44 11.67 2.49
N MET A 117 -0.57 10.76 2.00
CA MET A 117 -0.24 9.53 2.71
C MET A 117 0.47 9.83 4.04
N LEU A 118 1.43 10.76 4.04
CA LEU A 118 2.16 11.13 5.25
C LEU A 118 1.27 11.86 6.25
N VAL A 119 0.34 12.71 5.80
CA VAL A 119 -0.68 13.34 6.68
C VAL A 119 -1.58 12.26 7.28
N ALA A 120 -2.08 11.31 6.49
CA ALA A 120 -2.93 10.21 6.97
C ALA A 120 -2.22 9.36 8.05
N LEU A 121 -0.91 9.12 7.88
CA LEU A 121 -0.13 8.33 8.83
C LEU A 121 0.20 9.09 10.13
N THR A 122 0.35 10.41 10.07
CA THR A 122 0.87 11.20 11.21
C THR A 122 -0.22 11.94 11.97
N THR A 123 -1.42 12.10 11.40
CA THR A 123 -2.51 12.80 12.10
C THR A 123 -3.03 12.00 13.29
N ASN A 124 -3.34 12.74 14.37
CA ASN A 124 -4.07 12.23 15.53
C ASN A 124 -5.60 12.37 15.36
N ASN A 125 -6.03 13.15 14.38
CA ASN A 125 -7.43 13.51 14.20
C ASN A 125 -8.08 12.59 13.16
N MET A 126 -9.14 11.85 13.56
CA MET A 126 -9.86 10.91 12.71
C MET A 126 -10.56 11.58 11.52
N GLY A 127 -11.01 12.84 11.68
CA GLY A 127 -11.57 13.63 10.59
C GLY A 127 -10.49 14.03 9.57
N LEU A 128 -9.32 14.45 10.04
CA LEU A 128 -8.19 14.79 9.16
C LEU A 128 -7.63 13.54 8.47
N LEU A 129 -7.64 12.38 9.13
CA LEU A 129 -7.33 11.09 8.51
C LEU A 129 -8.26 10.82 7.32
N TRP A 130 -9.56 11.03 7.51
CA TRP A 130 -10.55 10.89 6.45
C TRP A 130 -10.28 11.86 5.27
N VAL A 131 -10.05 13.14 5.56
CA VAL A 131 -9.72 14.15 4.53
C VAL A 131 -8.46 13.75 3.75
N ALA A 132 -7.41 13.31 4.43
CA ALA A 132 -6.16 12.90 3.80
C ALA A 132 -6.34 11.69 2.89
N MET A 133 -7.16 10.71 3.30
CA MET A 133 -7.48 9.53 2.50
C MET A 133 -8.31 9.87 1.26
N GLU A 134 -9.21 10.84 1.32
CA GLU A 134 -9.94 11.32 0.15
C GLU A 134 -9.06 12.14 -0.79
N ALA A 135 -8.24 13.04 -0.26
CA ALA A 135 -7.27 13.79 -1.04
C ALA A 135 -6.27 12.88 -1.79
N ALA A 136 -5.90 11.74 -1.19
CA ALA A 136 -5.13 10.71 -1.86
C ALA A 136 -5.86 10.12 -3.07
N THR A 137 -7.17 9.88 -2.96
CA THR A 137 -7.97 9.41 -4.12
C THR A 137 -7.99 10.43 -5.23
N LEU A 138 -8.31 11.68 -4.91
CA LEU A 138 -8.39 12.75 -5.91
C LEU A 138 -7.07 12.93 -6.66
N SER A 139 -5.93 12.91 -5.95
CA SER A 139 -4.62 13.00 -6.58
C SER A 139 -4.31 11.79 -7.48
N THR A 140 -4.65 10.58 -7.03
CA THR A 140 -4.35 9.35 -7.77
C THR A 140 -5.32 9.08 -8.93
N VAL A 141 -6.56 9.52 -8.88
CA VAL A 141 -7.48 9.48 -10.04
C VAL A 141 -6.89 10.25 -11.21
N LEU A 142 -6.32 11.45 -10.97
CA LEU A 142 -5.65 12.24 -11.98
C LEU A 142 -4.39 11.54 -12.54
N LEU A 143 -3.71 10.75 -11.72
CA LEU A 143 -2.56 9.96 -12.15
C LEU A 143 -2.98 8.71 -12.94
N VAL A 144 -4.04 8.03 -12.56
CA VAL A 144 -4.59 6.87 -13.29
C VAL A 144 -5.09 7.29 -14.68
N THR A 145 -5.74 8.45 -14.77
CA THR A 145 -6.27 8.99 -16.04
C THR A 145 -5.25 9.74 -16.88
N LEU A 146 -3.96 9.65 -16.57
CA LEU A 146 -2.90 10.45 -17.19
C LEU A 146 -2.81 10.28 -18.71
N TYR A 147 -3.00 9.07 -19.22
CA TYR A 147 -2.95 8.77 -20.65
C TYR A 147 -4.17 9.27 -21.43
N ARG A 148 -5.30 9.52 -20.76
CA ARG A 148 -6.56 9.99 -21.33
C ARG A 148 -7.08 9.13 -22.50
N THR A 149 -6.80 7.85 -22.48
CA THR A 149 -7.47 6.85 -23.33
C THR A 149 -8.88 6.59 -22.80
N ALA A 150 -9.78 6.08 -23.66
CA ALA A 150 -11.12 5.70 -23.21
C ALA A 150 -11.06 4.72 -22.02
N ALA A 151 -10.17 3.73 -22.09
CA ALA A 151 -9.95 2.75 -21.01
C ALA A 151 -9.43 3.41 -19.72
N SER A 152 -8.46 4.34 -19.82
CA SER A 152 -7.93 5.01 -18.61
C SER A 152 -8.94 5.96 -17.96
N LEU A 153 -9.81 6.58 -18.77
CA LEU A 153 -10.89 7.42 -18.24
C LEU A 153 -11.96 6.56 -17.57
N GLU A 154 -12.34 5.43 -18.16
CA GLU A 154 -13.27 4.46 -17.54
C GLU A 154 -12.72 3.94 -16.22
N ALA A 155 -11.46 3.50 -16.18
CA ALA A 155 -10.79 3.05 -14.96
C ALA A 155 -10.75 4.16 -13.90
N GLY A 156 -10.46 5.40 -14.29
CA GLY A 156 -10.48 6.55 -13.38
C GLY A 156 -11.86 6.84 -12.82
N TRP A 157 -12.92 6.77 -13.63
CA TRP A 157 -14.29 6.92 -13.15
C TRP A 157 -14.72 5.79 -12.20
N LYS A 158 -14.42 4.53 -12.53
CA LYS A 158 -14.65 3.40 -11.62
C LYS A 158 -13.95 3.60 -10.28
N TYR A 159 -12.68 4.00 -10.34
CA TYR A 159 -11.89 4.27 -9.14
C TYR A 159 -12.50 5.40 -8.33
N PHE A 160 -12.82 6.53 -8.94
CA PHE A 160 -13.40 7.70 -8.27
C PHE A 160 -14.75 7.38 -7.61
N ILE A 161 -15.67 6.74 -8.36
CA ILE A 161 -17.01 6.44 -7.86
C ILE A 161 -16.95 5.41 -6.73
N LEU A 162 -16.28 4.27 -6.93
CA LEU A 162 -16.25 3.19 -5.93
C LEU A 162 -15.54 3.63 -4.65
N CYS A 163 -14.39 4.30 -4.79
CA CYS A 163 -13.68 4.82 -3.63
C CYS A 163 -14.38 6.00 -2.99
N GLY A 164 -15.06 6.86 -3.75
CA GLY A 164 -15.87 7.97 -3.23
C GLY A 164 -17.06 7.48 -2.39
N VAL A 165 -17.78 6.45 -2.88
CA VAL A 165 -18.84 5.80 -2.09
C VAL A 165 -18.26 5.15 -0.84
N GLY A 166 -17.12 4.44 -0.97
CA GLY A 166 -16.44 3.85 0.19
C GLY A 166 -16.06 4.89 1.23
N ILE A 167 -15.36 5.95 0.83
CA ILE A 167 -14.90 6.96 1.79
C ILE A 167 -16.06 7.75 2.43
N SER A 168 -17.20 7.88 1.74
CA SER A 168 -18.43 8.45 2.32
C SER A 168 -18.97 7.57 3.46
N GLN A 169 -18.85 6.24 3.34
CA GLN A 169 -19.16 5.32 4.45
C GLN A 169 -18.19 5.54 5.63
N ALA A 170 -16.90 5.71 5.35
CA ALA A 170 -15.92 6.00 6.41
C ALA A 170 -16.20 7.35 7.10
N LEU A 171 -16.67 8.37 6.36
CA LEU A 171 -17.13 9.63 6.96
C LEU A 171 -18.28 9.41 7.93
N PHE A 172 -19.29 8.66 7.52
CA PHE A 172 -20.43 8.34 8.38
C PHE A 172 -19.99 7.59 9.65
N GLY A 173 -19.07 6.61 9.51
CA GLY A 173 -18.47 5.94 10.66
C GLY A 173 -17.69 6.89 11.58
N THR A 174 -16.98 7.88 11.03
CA THR A 174 -16.26 8.91 11.79
C THR A 174 -17.23 9.84 12.53
N ILE A 175 -18.38 10.20 11.93
CA ILE A 175 -19.44 10.95 12.58
C ILE A 175 -20.05 10.18 13.75
N LEU A 176 -20.27 8.87 13.59
CA LEU A 176 -20.75 8.03 14.69
C LEU A 176 -19.73 7.96 15.84
N LEU A 177 -18.41 7.90 15.54
CA LEU A 177 -17.38 8.02 16.57
C LEU A 177 -17.45 9.36 17.30
N TYR A 178 -17.63 10.45 16.57
CA TYR A 178 -17.79 11.79 17.16
C TYR A 178 -18.96 11.83 18.15
N PHE A 179 -20.15 11.37 17.76
CA PHE A 179 -21.32 11.34 18.63
C PHE A 179 -21.15 10.46 19.88
N ALA A 180 -20.42 9.34 19.74
CA ALA A 180 -20.11 8.49 20.90
C ALA A 180 -19.14 9.19 21.87
N ALA A 181 -18.17 9.95 21.33
CA ALA A 181 -17.12 10.60 22.09
C ALA A 181 -17.57 11.89 22.77
N GLU A 182 -18.40 12.71 22.11
CA GLU A 182 -18.84 14.03 22.57
C GLU A 182 -19.47 13.95 23.97
N LYS A 183 -20.34 12.97 24.19
CA LYS A 183 -21.02 12.76 25.47
C LYS A 183 -20.08 12.40 26.62
N VAL A 184 -19.00 11.63 26.32
CA VAL A 184 -18.09 11.11 27.33
C VAL A 184 -16.98 12.12 27.64
N LEU A 185 -16.42 12.74 26.59
CA LEU A 185 -15.33 13.70 26.73
C LEU A 185 -15.79 15.07 27.21
N GLY A 186 -17.09 15.41 27.09
CA GLY A 186 -17.58 16.75 27.32
C GLY A 186 -16.89 17.81 26.46
N ALA A 187 -16.29 17.38 25.35
CA ALA A 187 -15.49 18.19 24.44
C ALA A 187 -16.18 18.27 23.08
N GLU A 188 -16.24 19.47 22.52
CA GLU A 188 -16.85 19.73 21.24
C GLU A 188 -15.79 19.85 20.12
N GLY A 189 -16.21 19.58 18.89
CA GLY A 189 -15.43 19.84 17.69
C GLY A 189 -14.20 18.95 17.54
N VAL A 190 -13.07 19.57 17.22
CA VAL A 190 -11.83 18.89 16.82
C VAL A 190 -11.26 17.96 17.89
N THR A 191 -11.44 18.30 19.17
CA THR A 191 -10.85 17.57 20.30
C THR A 191 -11.53 16.21 20.51
N ALA A 192 -12.82 16.09 20.22
CA ALA A 192 -13.57 14.84 20.32
C ALA A 192 -13.18 13.78 19.27
N LEU A 193 -12.44 14.18 18.21
CA LEU A 193 -11.96 13.27 17.16
C LEU A 193 -10.46 12.95 17.27
N LEU A 194 -9.77 13.38 18.34
CA LEU A 194 -8.38 13.00 18.56
C LEU A 194 -8.30 11.52 18.96
N TRP A 195 -7.59 10.73 18.18
CA TRP A 195 -7.47 9.29 18.39
C TRP A 195 -6.95 8.95 19.79
N THR A 196 -5.99 9.70 20.30
CA THR A 196 -5.43 9.50 21.66
C THR A 196 -6.45 9.77 22.77
N HIS A 197 -7.35 10.73 22.58
CA HIS A 197 -8.43 11.00 23.52
C HIS A 197 -9.51 9.90 23.45
N LEU A 198 -9.88 9.49 22.24
CA LEU A 198 -10.79 8.36 22.02
C LEU A 198 -10.23 7.07 22.66
N ASP A 199 -8.93 6.80 22.48
CA ASP A 199 -8.29 5.62 23.06
C ASP A 199 -8.29 5.64 24.59
N ALA A 200 -8.11 6.81 25.20
CA ALA A 200 -8.14 6.97 26.66
C ALA A 200 -9.52 6.70 27.27
N VAL A 201 -10.62 6.97 26.53
CA VAL A 201 -11.99 6.79 27.03
C VAL A 201 -12.75 5.65 26.35
N LYS A 202 -12.08 4.83 25.53
CA LYS A 202 -12.73 3.81 24.68
C LYS A 202 -13.64 2.84 25.47
N SER A 203 -13.28 2.49 26.70
CA SER A 203 -14.10 1.62 27.55
C SER A 203 -15.40 2.25 28.05
N GLN A 204 -15.55 3.57 27.91
CA GLN A 204 -16.75 4.32 28.33
C GLN A 204 -17.67 4.67 27.14
N LEU A 205 -17.19 4.43 25.89
CA LEU A 205 -17.96 4.74 24.69
C LEU A 205 -19.09 3.74 24.50
N GLU A 206 -20.20 4.19 23.93
CA GLU A 206 -21.41 3.37 23.72
C GLU A 206 -21.15 2.21 22.75
N PRO A 207 -21.20 0.93 23.20
CA PRO A 207 -20.82 -0.22 22.39
C PRO A 207 -21.64 -0.40 21.10
N ALA A 208 -22.95 -0.13 21.14
CA ALA A 208 -23.82 -0.29 19.98
C ALA A 208 -23.45 0.70 18.86
N VAL A 209 -23.20 1.96 19.24
CA VAL A 209 -22.77 3.01 18.28
C VAL A 209 -21.42 2.67 17.69
N LEU A 210 -20.47 2.19 18.51
CA LEU A 210 -19.13 1.81 18.03
C LEU A 210 -19.15 0.58 17.14
N SER A 211 -20.02 -0.40 17.41
CA SER A 211 -20.22 -1.53 16.51
C SER A 211 -20.64 -1.09 15.12
N LEU A 212 -21.63 -0.19 15.07
CA LEU A 212 -22.13 0.37 13.81
C LEU A 212 -21.06 1.22 13.12
N ALA A 213 -20.36 2.08 13.88
CA ALA A 213 -19.26 2.90 13.38
C ALA A 213 -18.19 2.04 12.72
N PHE A 214 -17.80 0.90 13.35
CA PHE A 214 -16.77 0.02 12.81
C PHE A 214 -17.19 -0.61 11.48
N VAL A 215 -18.44 -1.03 11.33
CA VAL A 215 -18.96 -1.55 10.04
C VAL A 215 -18.72 -0.54 8.92
N PHE A 216 -19.12 0.72 9.13
CA PHE A 216 -18.96 1.78 8.13
C PHE A 216 -17.49 2.15 7.89
N LEU A 217 -16.67 2.20 8.92
CA LEU A 217 -15.23 2.47 8.82
C LEU A 217 -14.51 1.33 8.09
N LEU A 218 -14.83 0.06 8.40
CA LEU A 218 -14.25 -1.09 7.72
C LEU A 218 -14.68 -1.16 6.25
N VAL A 219 -15.95 -0.95 5.93
CA VAL A 219 -16.43 -0.91 4.54
C VAL A 219 -15.76 0.23 3.79
N GLY A 220 -15.69 1.41 4.40
CA GLY A 220 -15.11 2.60 3.78
C GLY A 220 -13.62 2.49 3.52
N TYR A 221 -12.82 2.30 4.55
CA TYR A 221 -11.37 2.14 4.39
C TYR A 221 -11.00 0.79 3.76
N GLY A 222 -11.79 -0.28 3.97
CA GLY A 222 -11.62 -1.57 3.31
C GLY A 222 -11.79 -1.51 1.80
N THR A 223 -12.64 -0.61 1.29
CA THR A 223 -12.71 -0.29 -0.15
C THR A 223 -11.35 0.23 -0.64
N LYS A 224 -10.70 1.12 0.12
CA LYS A 224 -9.36 1.63 -0.20
C LYS A 224 -8.26 0.57 -0.06
N VAL A 225 -8.38 -0.35 0.88
CA VAL A 225 -7.49 -1.53 0.99
C VAL A 225 -7.64 -2.44 -0.22
N GLY A 226 -8.76 -2.38 -0.93
CA GLY A 226 -9.09 -3.29 -2.02
C GLY A 226 -9.61 -4.64 -1.54
N LEU A 227 -10.30 -4.68 -0.39
CA LEU A 227 -10.88 -5.91 0.13
C LEU A 227 -12.11 -6.33 -0.68
N ALA A 228 -12.23 -7.63 -0.95
CA ALA A 228 -13.41 -8.17 -1.59
C ALA A 228 -14.64 -8.09 -0.63
N PRO A 229 -15.82 -7.73 -1.17
CA PRO A 229 -16.18 -7.56 -2.60
C PRO A 229 -15.93 -6.14 -3.16
N LEU A 230 -15.32 -5.24 -2.43
CA LEU A 230 -15.19 -3.81 -2.74
C LEU A 230 -13.96 -3.47 -3.62
N HIS A 231 -13.28 -4.46 -4.16
CA HIS A 231 -11.96 -4.39 -4.80
C HIS A 231 -11.96 -4.01 -6.29
N ASN A 232 -13.12 -3.93 -6.94
CA ASN A 232 -13.24 -3.90 -8.42
C ASN A 232 -12.55 -2.71 -9.11
N TRP A 233 -12.28 -1.63 -8.40
CA TRP A 233 -11.56 -0.47 -8.93
C TRP A 233 -10.06 -0.74 -9.12
N LEU A 234 -9.47 -1.62 -8.28
CA LEU A 234 -8.04 -1.77 -8.14
C LEU A 234 -7.35 -2.38 -9.37
N PRO A 235 -7.84 -3.48 -9.98
CA PRO A 235 -7.22 -4.04 -11.18
C PRO A 235 -7.24 -3.09 -12.37
N ASP A 236 -8.32 -2.32 -12.55
CA ASP A 236 -8.46 -1.36 -13.64
C ASP A 236 -7.54 -0.14 -13.44
N ALA A 237 -7.49 0.41 -12.23
CA ALA A 237 -6.60 1.52 -11.89
C ALA A 237 -5.13 1.17 -12.11
N HIS A 238 -4.72 -0.07 -11.76
CA HIS A 238 -3.36 -0.55 -12.00
C HIS A 238 -3.05 -0.76 -13.48
N ALA A 239 -3.98 -1.35 -14.24
CA ALA A 239 -3.77 -1.65 -15.65
C ALA A 239 -3.61 -0.36 -16.47
N GLU A 240 -4.45 0.63 -16.23
CA GLU A 240 -4.57 1.82 -17.08
C GLU A 240 -3.67 2.98 -16.63
N GLY A 241 -3.26 3.05 -15.37
CA GLY A 241 -2.35 4.09 -14.89
C GLY A 241 -0.89 3.85 -15.32
N PRO A 242 -0.04 4.90 -15.32
CA PRO A 242 1.40 4.72 -15.47
C PRO A 242 1.97 3.75 -14.44
N THR A 243 2.91 2.90 -14.84
CA THR A 243 3.40 1.83 -13.95
C THR A 243 4.06 2.33 -12.64
N PRO A 244 4.75 3.48 -12.59
CA PRO A 244 5.21 4.02 -11.31
C PRO A 244 4.05 4.28 -10.33
N ILE A 245 2.88 4.64 -10.86
CA ILE A 245 1.68 4.85 -10.02
C ILE A 245 1.13 3.52 -9.53
N SER A 246 1.15 2.47 -10.36
CA SER A 246 0.80 1.12 -9.90
C SER A 246 1.68 0.65 -8.74
N ALA A 247 2.98 0.97 -8.76
CA ALA A 247 3.90 0.62 -7.67
C ALA A 247 3.52 1.31 -6.35
N VAL A 248 3.23 2.62 -6.36
CA VAL A 248 2.87 3.34 -5.13
C VAL A 248 1.42 3.06 -4.68
N LEU A 249 0.50 2.81 -5.60
CA LEU A 249 -0.85 2.37 -5.23
C LEU A 249 -0.79 1.05 -4.46
N SER A 250 -0.11 0.03 -5.02
CA SER A 250 0.00 -1.29 -4.38
C SER A 250 0.87 -1.27 -3.13
N GLY A 251 2.03 -0.59 -3.18
CA GLY A 251 3.00 -0.61 -2.09
C GLY A 251 2.67 0.34 -0.93
N LEU A 252 1.93 1.42 -1.16
CA LEU A 252 1.70 2.48 -0.16
C LEU A 252 0.23 2.68 0.18
N LEU A 253 -0.62 3.00 -0.80
CA LEU A 253 -2.02 3.37 -0.53
C LEU A 253 -2.77 2.29 0.25
N LEU A 254 -2.61 1.03 -0.15
CA LEU A 254 -3.29 -0.10 0.51
C LEU A 254 -2.84 -0.24 1.97
N ASN A 255 -1.54 -0.03 2.25
CA ASN A 255 -1.01 -0.08 3.61
C ASN A 255 -1.50 1.06 4.50
N VAL A 256 -1.61 2.29 3.96
CA VAL A 256 -2.17 3.42 4.71
C VAL A 256 -3.66 3.20 4.99
N ALA A 257 -4.38 2.58 4.06
CA ALA A 257 -5.78 2.25 4.25
C ALA A 257 -5.99 1.17 5.33
N ILE A 258 -5.19 0.09 5.34
CA ILE A 258 -5.29 -0.93 6.40
C ILE A 258 -4.82 -0.37 7.77
N TYR A 259 -3.85 0.55 7.78
CA TYR A 259 -3.48 1.29 8.98
C TYR A 259 -4.69 2.03 9.58
N ALA A 260 -5.48 2.74 8.76
CA ALA A 260 -6.69 3.41 9.21
C ALA A 260 -7.71 2.43 9.81
N VAL A 261 -7.92 1.27 9.17
CA VAL A 261 -8.79 0.19 9.69
C VAL A 261 -8.29 -0.32 11.04
N VAL A 262 -7.00 -0.56 11.19
CA VAL A 262 -6.41 -1.09 12.43
C VAL A 262 -6.51 -0.05 13.56
N ARG A 263 -6.32 1.25 13.28
CA ARG A 263 -6.55 2.33 14.27
C ARG A 263 -8.00 2.35 14.77
N CYS A 264 -8.98 2.16 13.87
CA CYS A 264 -10.38 2.05 14.25
C CYS A 264 -10.66 0.76 15.04
N LYS A 265 -10.04 -0.37 14.64
CA LYS A 265 -10.16 -1.65 15.36
C LYS A 265 -9.75 -1.52 16.83
N VAL A 266 -8.61 -0.89 17.11
CA VAL A 266 -8.10 -0.70 18.49
C VAL A 266 -9.09 0.05 19.36
N LEU A 267 -9.72 1.10 18.83
CA LEU A 267 -10.74 1.86 19.56
C LEU A 267 -11.97 1.01 19.87
N VAL A 268 -12.48 0.31 18.87
CA VAL A 268 -13.74 -0.41 18.96
C VAL A 268 -13.62 -1.70 19.80
N GLU A 269 -12.54 -2.46 19.66
CA GLU A 269 -12.31 -3.65 20.50
C GLU A 269 -12.17 -3.29 21.97
N GLY A 270 -11.54 -2.15 22.30
CA GLY A 270 -11.40 -1.68 23.67
C GLY A 270 -12.71 -1.29 24.34
N SER A 271 -13.75 -0.96 23.55
CA SER A 271 -15.08 -0.66 24.05
C SER A 271 -15.98 -1.89 24.14
N LEU A 272 -16.01 -2.70 23.08
CA LEU A 272 -17.04 -3.72 22.89
C LEU A 272 -16.92 -4.94 23.78
N GLN A 273 -15.73 -5.26 24.27
CA GLN A 273 -15.41 -6.59 24.84
C GLN A 273 -15.93 -7.74 23.94
N SER A 274 -16.04 -7.48 22.65
CA SER A 274 -16.61 -8.37 21.62
C SER A 274 -15.61 -8.60 20.50
N PRO A 275 -15.52 -9.83 19.98
CA PRO A 275 -14.63 -10.15 18.86
C PRO A 275 -15.18 -9.70 17.50
N LEU A 276 -16.21 -8.83 17.44
CA LEU A 276 -16.84 -8.38 16.19
C LEU A 276 -15.83 -7.80 15.19
N PRO A 277 -14.98 -6.80 15.56
CA PRO A 277 -14.02 -6.25 14.63
C PRO A 277 -13.05 -7.30 14.08
N SER A 278 -12.52 -8.14 14.94
CA SER A 278 -11.62 -9.22 14.59
C SER A 278 -12.27 -10.24 13.65
N ARG A 279 -13.51 -10.66 13.92
CA ARG A 279 -14.26 -11.58 13.04
C ARG A 279 -14.53 -10.97 11.67
N MET A 280 -14.90 -9.69 11.61
CA MET A 280 -15.13 -9.00 10.34
C MET A 280 -13.84 -8.92 9.52
N LEU A 281 -12.71 -8.56 10.13
CA LEU A 281 -11.42 -8.52 9.45
C LEU A 281 -11.01 -9.91 8.93
N MET A 282 -11.18 -10.96 9.73
CA MET A 282 -10.91 -12.34 9.27
C MET A 282 -11.81 -12.71 8.09
N GLY A 283 -13.10 -12.38 8.14
CA GLY A 283 -14.06 -12.67 7.07
C GLY A 283 -13.71 -11.96 5.76
N PHE A 284 -13.51 -10.64 5.81
CA PHE A 284 -13.13 -9.85 4.63
C PHE A 284 -11.74 -10.27 4.09
N GLY A 285 -10.79 -10.54 4.99
CA GLY A 285 -9.46 -11.01 4.62
C GLY A 285 -9.50 -12.33 3.88
N LEU A 286 -10.14 -13.34 4.46
CA LEU A 286 -10.26 -14.67 3.85
C LEU A 286 -11.04 -14.64 2.52
N LEU A 287 -12.14 -13.89 2.47
CA LEU A 287 -12.90 -13.69 1.23
C LEU A 287 -12.02 -13.07 0.13
N SER A 288 -11.19 -12.08 0.49
CA SER A 288 -10.27 -11.43 -0.45
C SER A 288 -9.23 -12.39 -1.00
N VAL A 289 -8.62 -13.22 -0.14
CA VAL A 289 -7.65 -14.24 -0.57
C VAL A 289 -8.29 -15.22 -1.55
N VAL A 290 -9.46 -15.76 -1.20
CA VAL A 290 -10.15 -16.77 -2.03
C VAL A 290 -10.57 -16.18 -3.38
N LEU A 291 -11.24 -15.03 -3.39
CA LEU A 291 -11.70 -14.41 -4.63
C LEU A 291 -10.53 -14.01 -5.53
N ALA A 292 -9.47 -13.42 -4.97
CA ALA A 292 -8.29 -13.03 -5.74
C ALA A 292 -7.62 -14.25 -6.38
N ALA A 293 -7.47 -15.37 -5.65
CA ALA A 293 -6.90 -16.61 -6.18
C ALA A 293 -7.66 -17.11 -7.42
N PHE A 294 -8.99 -17.09 -7.39
CA PHE A 294 -9.80 -17.47 -8.56
C PHE A 294 -9.69 -16.49 -9.72
N PHE A 295 -9.67 -15.18 -9.46
CA PHE A 295 -9.58 -14.19 -10.53
C PHE A 295 -8.21 -14.17 -11.21
N LEU A 296 -7.13 -14.55 -10.53
CA LEU A 296 -5.79 -14.67 -11.10
C LEU A 296 -5.74 -15.59 -12.34
N TRP A 297 -6.52 -16.67 -12.36
CA TRP A 297 -6.59 -17.62 -13.49
C TRP A 297 -7.12 -17.03 -14.80
N ARG A 298 -7.88 -15.95 -14.74
CA ARG A 298 -8.52 -15.35 -15.93
C ARG A 298 -7.76 -14.16 -16.50
N GLN A 299 -6.69 -13.72 -15.83
CA GLN A 299 -5.98 -12.52 -16.25
C GLN A 299 -5.14 -12.79 -17.51
N LYS A 300 -5.19 -11.82 -18.43
CA LYS A 300 -4.36 -11.77 -19.66
C LYS A 300 -3.37 -10.61 -19.62
N ASP A 301 -3.69 -9.57 -18.86
CA ASP A 301 -2.86 -8.39 -18.65
C ASP A 301 -1.94 -8.57 -17.44
N ILE A 302 -0.65 -8.26 -17.62
CA ILE A 302 0.37 -8.48 -16.59
C ILE A 302 0.17 -7.55 -15.38
N LYS A 303 -0.29 -6.31 -15.57
CA LYS A 303 -0.54 -5.38 -14.46
C LYS A 303 -1.78 -5.77 -13.67
N ARG A 304 -2.83 -6.22 -14.34
CA ARG A 304 -4.03 -6.79 -13.69
C ARG A 304 -3.70 -8.05 -12.91
N LEU A 305 -2.84 -8.93 -13.42
CA LEU A 305 -2.38 -10.12 -12.71
C LEU A 305 -1.80 -9.74 -11.35
N PHE A 306 -0.85 -8.81 -11.33
CA PHE A 306 -0.20 -8.40 -10.09
C PHE A 306 -1.08 -7.47 -9.23
N ALA A 307 -2.10 -6.84 -9.78
CA ALA A 307 -3.12 -6.14 -9.00
C ALA A 307 -3.99 -7.11 -8.20
N TYR A 308 -4.48 -8.22 -8.80
CA TYR A 308 -5.19 -9.27 -8.07
C TYR A 308 -4.31 -9.95 -7.01
N SER A 309 -3.02 -10.15 -7.31
CA SER A 309 -2.09 -10.60 -6.27
C SER A 309 -1.94 -9.59 -5.13
N SER A 310 -2.13 -8.27 -5.35
CA SER A 310 -2.15 -7.30 -4.25
C SER A 310 -3.41 -7.44 -3.39
N ILE A 311 -4.57 -7.71 -4.00
CA ILE A 311 -5.82 -7.98 -3.27
C ILE A 311 -5.66 -9.23 -2.39
N GLU A 312 -5.03 -10.29 -2.91
CA GLU A 312 -4.72 -11.50 -2.18
C GLU A 312 -3.89 -11.20 -0.91
N HIS A 313 -2.75 -10.53 -1.08
CA HIS A 313 -1.84 -10.24 0.04
C HIS A 313 -2.45 -9.25 1.04
N MET A 314 -3.23 -8.26 0.58
CA MET A 314 -3.99 -7.41 1.51
C MET A 314 -5.05 -8.20 2.27
N GLY A 315 -5.63 -9.24 1.66
CA GLY A 315 -6.48 -10.21 2.33
C GLY A 315 -5.74 -10.96 3.44
N ILE A 316 -4.52 -11.44 3.17
CA ILE A 316 -3.66 -12.13 4.15
C ILE A 316 -3.32 -11.20 5.33
N ILE A 317 -2.91 -9.94 5.05
CA ILE A 317 -2.61 -8.94 6.08
C ILE A 317 -3.84 -8.66 6.94
N THR A 318 -5.00 -8.45 6.31
CA THR A 318 -6.26 -8.16 7.00
C THR A 318 -6.70 -9.33 7.87
N PHE A 319 -6.58 -10.56 7.38
CA PHE A 319 -6.85 -11.78 8.13
C PHE A 319 -5.93 -11.90 9.35
N ALA A 320 -4.64 -11.62 9.19
CA ALA A 320 -3.67 -11.65 10.28
C ALA A 320 -3.99 -10.62 11.38
N PHE A 321 -4.32 -9.37 11.02
CA PHE A 321 -4.79 -8.38 12.00
C PHE A 321 -6.14 -8.77 12.62
N GLY A 322 -6.98 -9.52 11.90
CA GLY A 322 -8.22 -10.08 12.42
C GLY A 322 -7.99 -11.19 13.46
N MET A 323 -6.99 -12.05 13.28
CA MET A 323 -6.59 -13.03 14.29
C MET A 323 -6.09 -12.34 15.56
N GLY A 324 -5.34 -11.26 15.40
CA GLY A 324 -4.78 -10.52 16.54
C GLY A 324 -3.70 -11.28 17.31
N GLY A 325 -3.32 -10.70 18.44
CA GLY A 325 -2.26 -11.24 19.30
C GLY A 325 -0.84 -10.92 18.78
N PRO A 326 0.19 -11.19 19.63
CA PRO A 326 1.55 -10.70 19.35
C PRO A 326 2.15 -11.25 18.06
N VAL A 327 1.94 -12.55 17.78
CA VAL A 327 2.56 -13.21 16.62
C VAL A 327 1.86 -12.83 15.32
N ALA A 328 0.51 -12.82 15.30
CA ALA A 328 -0.24 -12.46 14.09
C ALA A 328 -0.02 -10.98 13.73
N ASN A 329 -0.05 -10.06 14.71
CA ASN A 329 0.22 -8.65 14.47
C ASN A 329 1.66 -8.41 14.01
N PHE A 330 2.65 -9.08 14.60
CA PHE A 330 4.03 -9.04 14.13
C PHE A 330 4.16 -9.53 12.69
N ALA A 331 3.54 -10.67 12.38
CA ALA A 331 3.57 -11.25 11.04
C ALA A 331 2.86 -10.36 10.01
N ALA A 332 1.75 -9.71 10.37
CA ALA A 332 1.07 -8.74 9.52
C ALA A 332 1.96 -7.53 9.19
N LEU A 333 2.65 -6.95 10.19
CA LEU A 333 3.59 -5.84 10.00
C LEU A 333 4.78 -6.22 9.12
N LEU A 334 5.35 -7.41 9.34
CA LEU A 334 6.40 -7.94 8.47
C LEU A 334 5.87 -8.13 7.05
N HIS A 335 4.67 -8.69 6.89
CA HIS A 335 4.04 -8.91 5.59
C HIS A 335 3.77 -7.59 4.86
N MET A 336 3.31 -6.54 5.54
CA MET A 336 3.15 -5.19 4.97
C MET A 336 4.47 -4.68 4.38
N THR A 337 5.59 -4.87 5.07
CA THR A 337 6.91 -4.43 4.60
C THR A 337 7.35 -5.20 3.37
N VAL A 338 7.39 -6.52 3.47
CA VAL A 338 7.91 -7.37 2.37
C VAL A 338 6.99 -7.36 1.16
N HIS A 339 5.67 -7.26 1.36
CA HIS A 339 4.70 -7.05 0.29
C HIS A 339 4.96 -5.74 -0.46
N SER A 340 5.10 -4.62 0.25
CA SER A 340 5.33 -3.31 -0.35
C SER A 340 6.59 -3.27 -1.19
N LEU A 341 7.69 -3.79 -0.68
CA LEU A 341 8.97 -3.85 -1.38
C LEU A 341 8.89 -4.77 -2.61
N THR A 342 8.32 -5.97 -2.44
CA THR A 342 8.20 -6.94 -3.53
C THR A 342 7.27 -6.43 -4.64
N LYS A 343 6.13 -5.85 -4.28
CA LYS A 343 5.18 -5.30 -5.26
C LYS A 343 5.76 -4.14 -6.04
N SER A 344 6.46 -3.22 -5.36
CA SER A 344 7.13 -2.12 -6.04
C SER A 344 8.18 -2.65 -7.03
N ALA A 345 9.01 -3.63 -6.63
CA ALA A 345 9.98 -4.27 -7.52
C ALA A 345 9.31 -4.94 -8.73
N ILE A 346 8.22 -5.67 -8.51
CA ILE A 346 7.45 -6.32 -9.58
C ILE A 346 6.90 -5.27 -10.55
N PHE A 347 6.22 -4.23 -10.05
CA PHE A 347 5.66 -3.21 -10.94
C PHE A 347 6.75 -2.44 -11.69
N PHE A 348 7.91 -2.15 -11.09
CA PHE A 348 9.03 -1.56 -11.82
C PHE A 348 9.49 -2.47 -12.98
N THR A 349 9.61 -3.76 -12.72
CA THR A 349 10.02 -4.75 -13.73
C THR A 349 8.96 -4.91 -14.83
N VAL A 350 7.70 -5.04 -14.43
CA VAL A 350 6.54 -5.11 -15.34
C VAL A 350 6.44 -3.87 -16.21
N GLY A 351 6.67 -2.68 -15.64
CA GLY A 351 6.67 -1.42 -16.38
C GLY A 351 7.71 -1.42 -17.49
N HIS A 352 8.93 -1.85 -17.21
CA HIS A 352 9.96 -1.97 -18.24
C HIS A 352 9.63 -3.05 -19.27
N ALA A 353 9.13 -4.22 -18.84
CA ALA A 353 8.75 -5.29 -19.75
C ALA A 353 7.66 -4.86 -20.71
N ALA A 354 6.57 -4.27 -20.20
CA ALA A 354 5.45 -3.79 -21.00
C ALA A 354 5.84 -2.63 -21.93
N GLN A 355 6.66 -1.69 -21.45
CA GLN A 355 7.14 -0.55 -22.25
C GLN A 355 8.01 -1.01 -23.43
N LYS A 356 8.85 -2.02 -23.21
CA LYS A 356 9.71 -2.57 -24.25
C LYS A 356 8.96 -3.48 -25.22
N ALA A 357 7.98 -4.23 -24.77
CA ALA A 357 7.11 -5.04 -25.62
C ALA A 357 6.08 -4.19 -26.40
N GLY A 358 5.81 -2.96 -25.95
CA GLY A 358 4.73 -2.11 -26.49
C GLY A 358 3.34 -2.63 -26.16
N SER A 359 3.21 -3.64 -25.28
CA SER A 359 1.96 -4.31 -24.91
C SER A 359 1.98 -4.72 -23.43
N GLN A 360 0.80 -4.78 -22.83
CA GLN A 360 0.62 -5.32 -21.48
C GLN A 360 0.09 -6.77 -21.50
N LEU A 361 -0.21 -7.31 -22.68
CA LEU A 361 -0.67 -8.69 -22.81
C LEU A 361 0.49 -9.67 -22.55
N MET A 362 0.26 -10.61 -21.67
CA MET A 362 1.26 -11.61 -21.31
C MET A 362 1.66 -12.51 -22.48
N SER A 363 0.78 -12.69 -23.48
CA SER A 363 1.07 -13.40 -24.72
C SER A 363 2.20 -12.75 -25.56
N ASP A 364 2.30 -11.42 -25.48
CA ASP A 364 3.22 -10.62 -26.28
C ASP A 364 4.57 -10.42 -25.59
N ILE A 365 4.63 -10.73 -24.30
CA ILE A 365 5.83 -10.62 -23.46
C ILE A 365 6.41 -12.02 -23.31
N ARG A 366 7.44 -12.36 -24.07
CA ARG A 366 8.07 -13.69 -24.03
C ARG A 366 9.59 -13.60 -24.13
N GLY A 367 10.29 -14.58 -23.56
CA GLY A 367 11.73 -14.71 -23.67
C GLY A 367 12.51 -13.56 -23.03
N LEU A 368 11.99 -12.96 -21.94
CA LEU A 368 12.65 -11.82 -21.29
C LEU A 368 14.08 -12.15 -20.85
N ILE A 369 14.38 -13.39 -20.49
CA ILE A 369 15.73 -13.81 -20.10
C ILE A 369 16.74 -13.66 -21.25
N THR A 370 16.30 -13.86 -22.49
CA THR A 370 17.13 -13.71 -23.70
C THR A 370 17.16 -12.25 -24.15
N LEU A 371 16.01 -11.57 -24.14
CA LEU A 371 15.85 -10.19 -24.63
C LEU A 371 16.50 -9.15 -23.70
N SER A 372 16.30 -9.30 -22.41
CA SER A 372 16.83 -8.42 -21.35
C SER A 372 16.95 -9.20 -20.05
N PRO A 373 18.09 -9.89 -19.81
CA PRO A 373 18.28 -10.77 -18.65
C PRO A 373 17.94 -10.10 -17.31
N ALA A 374 18.27 -8.82 -17.16
CA ALA A 374 17.98 -8.07 -15.93
C ALA A 374 16.49 -7.92 -15.67
N ILE A 375 15.66 -7.68 -16.71
CA ILE A 375 14.20 -7.66 -16.58
C ILE A 375 13.68 -9.07 -16.31
N GLY A 376 14.18 -10.07 -17.03
CA GLY A 376 13.78 -11.47 -16.85
C GLY A 376 14.03 -11.96 -15.42
N TRP A 377 15.21 -11.74 -14.88
CA TRP A 377 15.55 -12.10 -13.50
C TRP A 377 14.78 -11.27 -12.49
N GLY A 378 14.62 -9.97 -12.72
CA GLY A 378 13.82 -9.12 -11.83
C GLY A 378 12.36 -9.59 -11.73
N LEU A 379 11.72 -9.96 -12.86
CA LEU A 379 10.36 -10.49 -12.88
C LEU A 379 10.27 -11.87 -12.21
N MET A 380 11.21 -12.77 -12.50
CA MET A 380 11.20 -14.11 -11.90
C MET A 380 11.42 -14.05 -10.40
N MET A 381 12.46 -13.35 -9.93
CA MET A 381 12.76 -13.25 -8.50
C MET A 381 11.66 -12.51 -7.74
N GLY A 382 11.10 -11.42 -8.31
CA GLY A 382 9.96 -10.72 -7.73
C GLY A 382 8.73 -11.63 -7.63
N SER A 383 8.47 -12.43 -8.67
CA SER A 383 7.33 -13.37 -8.66
C SER A 383 7.54 -14.51 -7.66
N LEU A 384 8.74 -15.10 -7.58
CA LEU A 384 9.05 -16.11 -6.56
C LEU A 384 8.94 -15.53 -5.15
N ALA A 385 9.41 -14.30 -4.96
CA ALA A 385 9.30 -13.63 -3.67
C ALA A 385 7.84 -13.42 -3.25
N ILE A 386 6.96 -12.91 -4.15
CA ILE A 386 5.56 -12.65 -3.82
C ILE A 386 4.75 -13.94 -3.65
N LEU A 387 5.18 -15.03 -4.26
CA LEU A 387 4.57 -16.37 -4.14
C LEU A 387 4.98 -17.10 -2.85
N GLY A 388 5.61 -16.42 -1.91
CA GLY A 388 6.01 -17.02 -0.65
C GLY A 388 7.08 -18.11 -0.80
N MET A 389 7.96 -18.02 -1.78
CA MET A 389 9.06 -18.99 -1.94
C MET A 389 10.22 -18.66 -0.99
N PRO A 390 10.76 -19.66 -0.24
CA PRO A 390 12.00 -19.46 0.49
C PRO A 390 13.15 -19.14 -0.49
N PRO A 391 14.11 -18.29 -0.11
CA PRO A 391 14.32 -17.69 1.21
C PRO A 391 13.81 -16.25 1.35
N PHE A 392 12.81 -15.83 0.61
CA PHE A 392 12.31 -14.47 0.64
C PHE A 392 11.45 -14.18 1.89
N GLY A 393 11.40 -12.90 2.30
CA GLY A 393 10.71 -12.45 3.51
C GLY A 393 9.18 -12.66 3.49
N VAL A 394 8.57 -12.74 2.30
CA VAL A 394 7.14 -13.06 2.17
C VAL A 394 6.87 -14.47 2.73
N PHE A 395 7.74 -15.45 2.42
CA PHE A 395 7.64 -16.78 3.01
C PHE A 395 7.65 -16.75 4.54
N ALA A 396 8.58 -16.00 5.14
CA ALA A 396 8.69 -15.91 6.60
C ALA A 396 7.42 -15.36 7.24
N SER A 397 6.84 -14.31 6.66
CA SER A 397 5.59 -13.71 7.17
C SER A 397 4.37 -14.60 6.95
N GLU A 398 4.22 -15.24 5.78
CA GLU A 398 3.14 -16.18 5.50
C GLU A 398 3.21 -17.41 6.39
N PHE A 399 4.40 -17.95 6.60
CA PHE A 399 4.63 -19.08 7.50
C PHE A 399 4.16 -18.77 8.92
N LEU A 400 4.51 -17.58 9.45
CA LEU A 400 4.03 -17.13 10.76
C LEU A 400 2.51 -16.96 10.80
N ILE A 401 1.89 -16.40 9.74
CA ILE A 401 0.44 -16.23 9.67
C ILE A 401 -0.26 -17.58 9.62
N ILE A 402 0.18 -18.49 8.75
CA ILE A 402 -0.42 -19.83 8.61
C ILE A 402 -0.27 -20.64 9.88
N THR A 403 0.91 -20.67 10.49
CA THR A 403 1.13 -21.42 11.76
C THR A 403 0.32 -20.84 12.92
N THR A 404 0.08 -19.52 12.92
CA THR A 404 -0.82 -18.89 13.90
C THR A 404 -2.28 -19.26 13.60
N ALA A 405 -2.68 -19.26 12.30
CA ALA A 405 -4.02 -19.68 11.89
C ALA A 405 -4.30 -21.13 12.26
N MET A 406 -3.34 -22.04 12.11
CA MET A 406 -3.47 -23.45 12.53
C MET A 406 -3.82 -23.60 14.02
N ARG A 407 -3.32 -22.70 14.85
CA ARG A 407 -3.56 -22.72 16.29
C ARG A 407 -4.86 -22.02 16.69
N GLN A 408 -5.13 -20.86 16.11
CA GLN A 408 -6.24 -19.98 16.50
C GLN A 408 -7.50 -20.20 15.67
N GLN A 409 -7.35 -20.52 14.38
CA GLN A 409 -8.43 -20.62 13.39
C GLN A 409 -8.22 -21.85 12.48
N PRO A 410 -8.20 -23.08 13.03
CA PRO A 410 -7.84 -24.29 12.28
C PRO A 410 -8.74 -24.54 11.07
N TRP A 411 -9.98 -24.09 11.10
CA TRP A 411 -10.92 -24.19 9.98
C TRP A 411 -10.53 -23.31 8.77
N ALA A 412 -9.88 -22.17 8.99
CA ALA A 412 -9.48 -21.25 7.93
C ALA A 412 -8.17 -21.68 7.24
N THR A 413 -7.32 -22.45 7.92
CA THR A 413 -6.01 -22.87 7.43
C THR A 413 -6.06 -23.63 6.09
N PRO A 414 -6.90 -24.68 5.92
CA PRO A 414 -6.97 -25.37 4.63
C PRO A 414 -7.46 -24.46 3.51
N ILE A 415 -8.36 -23.52 3.79
CA ILE A 415 -8.85 -22.55 2.80
C ILE A 415 -7.71 -21.62 2.35
N LEU A 416 -6.92 -21.11 3.30
CA LEU A 416 -5.74 -20.28 3.01
C LEU A 416 -4.72 -21.05 2.17
N LEU A 417 -4.37 -22.27 2.55
CA LEU A 417 -3.39 -23.09 1.83
C LEU A 417 -3.83 -23.42 0.40
N ILE A 418 -5.10 -23.77 0.21
CA ILE A 418 -5.66 -24.04 -1.13
C ILE A 418 -5.62 -22.76 -1.97
N ALA A 419 -6.06 -21.63 -1.43
CA ALA A 419 -6.09 -20.36 -2.16
C ALA A 419 -4.67 -19.91 -2.56
N LEU A 420 -3.69 -20.00 -1.65
CA LEU A 420 -2.28 -19.72 -1.94
C LEU A 420 -1.71 -20.66 -3.01
N GLY A 421 -2.04 -21.96 -2.96
CA GLY A 421 -1.64 -22.93 -3.98
C GLY A 421 -2.24 -22.60 -5.36
N VAL A 422 -3.50 -22.19 -5.41
CA VAL A 422 -4.17 -21.74 -6.65
C VAL A 422 -3.51 -20.48 -7.20
N ALA A 423 -3.24 -19.50 -6.35
CA ALA A 423 -2.58 -18.26 -6.75
C ALA A 423 -1.14 -18.52 -7.24
N PHE A 424 -0.40 -19.40 -6.54
CA PHE A 424 0.93 -19.84 -6.97
C PHE A 424 0.88 -20.42 -8.39
N ALA A 425 0.02 -21.40 -8.63
CA ALA A 425 -0.11 -22.03 -9.95
C ALA A 425 -0.53 -21.01 -11.03
N ALA A 426 -1.43 -20.08 -10.71
CA ALA A 426 -1.91 -19.07 -11.64
C ALA A 426 -0.80 -18.07 -12.03
N ILE A 427 -0.04 -17.54 -11.08
CA ILE A 427 1.00 -16.55 -11.34
C ILE A 427 2.22 -17.21 -11.97
N PHE A 428 2.73 -18.30 -11.36
CA PHE A 428 3.94 -18.96 -11.85
C PHE A 428 3.76 -19.50 -13.26
N GLY A 429 2.61 -20.15 -13.55
CA GLY A 429 2.30 -20.68 -14.88
C GLY A 429 2.23 -19.61 -15.98
N ARG A 430 2.00 -18.32 -15.62
CA ARG A 430 2.02 -17.20 -16.58
C ARG A 430 3.37 -16.48 -16.66
N VAL A 431 4.05 -16.35 -15.54
CA VAL A 431 5.36 -15.69 -15.49
C VAL A 431 6.45 -16.52 -16.17
N GLN A 432 6.41 -17.83 -15.98
CA GLN A 432 7.41 -18.75 -16.56
C GLN A 432 7.53 -18.64 -18.09
N PRO A 433 6.44 -18.64 -18.89
CA PRO A 433 6.54 -18.42 -20.34
C PRO A 433 6.98 -17.00 -20.73
N MET A 434 6.64 -15.98 -19.92
CA MET A 434 7.11 -14.62 -20.17
C MET A 434 8.64 -14.50 -20.00
N VAL A 435 9.20 -15.20 -19.03
CA VAL A 435 10.63 -15.14 -18.74
C VAL A 435 11.44 -16.07 -19.66
N PHE A 436 11.04 -17.34 -19.77
CA PHE A 436 11.81 -18.40 -20.43
C PHE A 436 11.22 -18.88 -21.75
N GLY A 437 10.06 -18.36 -22.18
CA GLY A 437 9.44 -18.78 -23.45
C GLY A 437 10.27 -18.38 -24.67
N ASP A 438 10.03 -19.08 -25.78
CA ASP A 438 10.71 -18.80 -27.04
C ASP A 438 10.37 -17.41 -27.58
N THR A 439 11.37 -16.77 -28.16
CA THR A 439 11.26 -15.46 -28.82
C THR A 439 12.13 -15.39 -30.06
N THR A 440 11.60 -14.78 -31.12
CA THR A 440 12.33 -14.45 -32.35
C THR A 440 12.86 -13.02 -32.35
N ALA A 441 12.53 -12.24 -31.33
CA ALA A 441 12.94 -10.84 -31.22
C ALA A 441 14.45 -10.71 -30.92
N LYS A 442 15.05 -9.61 -31.37
CA LYS A 442 16.46 -9.33 -31.09
C LYS A 442 16.66 -8.82 -29.66
N ARG A 443 17.83 -9.14 -29.09
CA ARG A 443 18.24 -8.63 -27.77
C ARG A 443 18.17 -7.11 -27.73
N LEU A 444 17.66 -6.58 -26.65
CA LEU A 444 17.53 -5.12 -26.44
C LEU A 444 18.91 -4.51 -26.17
N SER A 445 19.23 -3.44 -26.92
CA SER A 445 20.57 -2.82 -26.88
C SER A 445 20.90 -2.07 -25.59
N HIS A 446 19.90 -1.59 -24.86
CA HIS A 446 20.08 -0.79 -23.64
C HIS A 446 19.31 -1.43 -22.47
N PRO A 447 20.01 -1.92 -21.43
CA PRO A 447 19.36 -2.40 -20.22
C PRO A 447 18.70 -1.21 -19.50
N PRO A 448 17.50 -1.40 -18.96
CA PRO A 448 16.86 -0.36 -18.15
C PRO A 448 17.59 -0.16 -16.82
N ALA A 449 17.39 1.01 -16.20
CA ALA A 449 17.86 1.27 -14.84
C ALA A 449 17.01 0.47 -13.82
N LEU A 450 17.50 -0.69 -13.40
CA LEU A 450 16.81 -1.61 -12.49
C LEU A 450 17.37 -1.60 -11.06
N LEU A 451 18.19 -0.60 -10.71
CA LEU A 451 18.72 -0.48 -9.35
C LEU A 451 17.61 -0.52 -8.27
N PRO A 452 16.49 0.20 -8.39
CA PRO A 452 15.41 0.12 -7.40
C PRO A 452 14.81 -1.30 -7.29
N VAL A 453 14.70 -2.05 -8.40
CA VAL A 453 14.17 -3.42 -8.39
C VAL A 453 15.05 -4.33 -7.52
N PHE A 454 16.33 -4.37 -7.83
CA PHE A 454 17.24 -5.28 -7.12
C PHE A 454 17.51 -4.82 -5.69
N ALA A 455 17.51 -3.52 -5.40
CA ALA A 455 17.59 -3.01 -4.02
C ALA A 455 16.40 -3.52 -3.17
N HIS A 456 15.18 -3.43 -3.69
CA HIS A 456 14.00 -3.96 -2.98
C HIS A 456 14.09 -5.47 -2.81
N LEU A 457 14.40 -6.23 -3.86
CA LEU A 457 14.50 -7.69 -3.79
C LEU A 457 15.61 -8.15 -2.84
N THR A 458 16.72 -7.41 -2.76
CA THR A 458 17.81 -7.69 -1.80
C THR A 458 17.32 -7.49 -0.35
N ILE A 459 16.58 -6.42 -0.08
CA ILE A 459 16.00 -6.20 1.26
C ILE A 459 15.01 -7.31 1.61
N VAL A 460 14.14 -7.70 0.66
CA VAL A 460 13.17 -8.79 0.86
C VAL A 460 13.88 -10.14 1.10
N LEU A 461 14.96 -10.41 0.37
CA LEU A 461 15.79 -11.59 0.58
C LEU A 461 16.45 -11.56 1.96
N MET A 462 17.04 -10.42 2.34
CA MET A 462 17.64 -10.24 3.65
C MET A 462 16.65 -10.49 4.78
N LEU A 463 15.44 -9.92 4.68
CA LEU A 463 14.39 -10.10 5.70
C LEU A 463 13.85 -11.54 5.78
N GLY A 464 14.02 -12.34 4.74
CA GLY A 464 13.68 -13.77 4.76
C GLY A 464 14.77 -14.64 5.40
N LEU A 465 16.02 -14.24 5.26
CA LEU A 465 17.16 -14.94 5.85
C LEU A 465 17.44 -14.51 7.30
N TYR A 466 17.26 -13.23 7.59
CA TYR A 466 17.57 -12.64 8.88
C TYR A 466 16.78 -11.36 9.13
N ILE A 467 15.98 -11.34 10.18
CA ILE A 467 15.30 -10.13 10.65
C ILE A 467 16.18 -9.48 11.70
N PRO A 468 16.74 -8.28 11.44
CA PRO A 468 17.59 -7.59 12.42
C PRO A 468 16.86 -7.41 13.77
N PRO A 469 17.53 -7.61 14.92
CA PRO A 469 16.89 -7.52 16.24
C PRO A 469 16.17 -6.21 16.49
N TYR A 470 16.76 -5.07 16.10
CA TYR A 470 16.14 -3.75 16.24
C TYR A 470 14.82 -3.64 15.47
N LEU A 471 14.72 -4.25 14.29
CA LEU A 471 13.49 -4.27 13.48
C LEU A 471 12.45 -5.21 14.10
N ALA A 472 12.89 -6.36 14.61
CA ALA A 472 12.01 -7.29 15.31
C ALA A 472 11.45 -6.66 16.60
N ASP A 473 12.25 -5.93 17.35
CA ASP A 473 11.82 -5.22 18.55
C ASP A 473 10.85 -4.07 18.21
N TRP A 474 11.09 -3.37 17.11
CA TRP A 474 10.17 -2.35 16.60
C TRP A 474 8.81 -2.95 16.24
N TYR A 475 8.80 -4.06 15.47
CA TYR A 475 7.53 -4.74 15.14
C TYR A 475 6.83 -5.28 16.38
N ARG A 476 7.55 -5.77 17.39
CA ARG A 476 6.97 -6.19 18.67
C ARG A 476 6.33 -5.00 19.41
N ALA A 477 7.00 -3.85 19.42
CA ALA A 477 6.44 -2.65 20.03
C ALA A 477 5.16 -2.18 19.32
N ALA A 478 5.15 -2.14 17.98
CA ALA A 478 3.95 -1.83 17.20
C ALA A 478 2.84 -2.87 17.40
N ALA A 479 3.17 -4.17 17.44
CA ALA A 479 2.21 -5.25 17.67
C ALA A 479 1.52 -5.16 19.05
N ARG A 480 2.24 -4.71 20.08
CA ARG A 480 1.65 -4.46 21.42
C ARG A 480 0.64 -3.32 21.38
N LEU A 481 0.95 -2.20 20.70
CA LEU A 481 0.01 -1.09 20.54
C LEU A 481 -1.29 -1.50 19.86
N ILE A 482 -1.18 -2.40 18.87
CA ILE A 482 -2.34 -2.90 18.12
C ILE A 482 -3.15 -3.91 18.97
N GLY A 483 -2.50 -4.73 19.77
CA GLY A 483 -3.13 -5.79 20.52
C GLY A 483 -3.64 -5.41 21.91
N GLY A 484 -3.32 -4.21 22.41
CA GLY A 484 -3.73 -3.76 23.76
C GLY A 484 -3.07 -4.52 24.91
N PHE A 485 -1.85 -5.10 24.68
CA PHE A 485 -1.09 -5.85 25.67
C PHE A 485 0.06 -5.04 26.27
#